data_5212fce2a875f69ff6188e631fd27bc5
#
_entry.id   5212fce2a875f69ff6188e631fd27bc5
#
_cell.length_a   1.000
_cell.length_b   1.000
_cell.length_c   1.000
_cell.angle_alpha   90.00
_cell.angle_beta   90.00
_cell.angle_gamma   90.00
#
_symmetry.space_group_name_H-M   'P 1'
#
loop_
_entity.id
_entity.type
_entity.pdbx_description
1 polymer ?
#
loop_
_entity_poly.entity_id
_entity_poly.type
_entity_poly.pdbx_seq_one_letter_code
_entity_poly.pdbx_strand_id
1 'polypeptide(L)'
;MNINLLQETVETLKQNGKSLADVEWVGIKNNSYYTWEEFEEQAKCVEYDADYGFEEIDRRLVVVGKDFWLERYEYDGSEWWEFKTLPTKPILKVDKLPILNEW
;
A
#
# COMPACT_ATOMS: atom_id res chain seq x y z
N MET A 1 19.90 -0.81 5.70
CA MET A 1 19.93 -0.71 4.23
C MET A 1 18.90 0.30 3.76
N ASN A 2 19.32 1.23 2.93
CA ASN A 2 18.41 2.26 2.44
C ASN A 2 17.59 1.78 1.25
N ILE A 3 16.34 2.18 1.25
CA ILE A 3 15.38 1.86 0.19
C ILE A 3 14.90 3.17 -0.43
N ASN A 4 14.80 3.19 -1.74
CA ASN A 4 14.23 4.34 -2.44
C ASN A 4 12.70 4.17 -2.50
N LEU A 5 11.98 5.17 -2.03
CA LEU A 5 10.52 5.07 -1.93
C LEU A 5 9.83 4.88 -3.29
N LEU A 6 10.29 5.58 -4.33
CA LEU A 6 9.70 5.41 -5.66
C LEU A 6 9.92 4.01 -6.18
N GLN A 7 11.14 3.51 -6.07
CA GLN A 7 11.48 2.17 -6.55
C GLN A 7 10.68 1.11 -5.81
N GLU A 8 10.57 1.24 -4.50
CA GLU A 8 9.77 0.33 -3.67
C GLU A 8 8.31 0.32 -4.13
N THR A 9 7.75 1.50 -4.36
CA THR A 9 6.36 1.63 -4.79
C THR A 9 6.13 0.96 -6.14
N VAL A 10 6.99 1.24 -7.11
CA VAL A 10 6.88 0.67 -8.44
C VAL A 10 7.01 -0.85 -8.40
N GLU A 11 7.93 -1.36 -7.60
CA GLU A 11 8.12 -2.80 -7.48
C GLU A 11 6.94 -3.49 -6.81
N THR A 12 6.37 -2.86 -5.79
CA THR A 12 5.19 -3.42 -5.14
C THR A 12 4.02 -3.51 -6.10
N LEU A 13 3.80 -2.48 -6.91
CA LEU A 13 2.77 -2.50 -7.94
C LEU A 13 3.02 -3.66 -8.92
N LYS A 14 4.23 -3.74 -9.42
CA LYS A 14 4.61 -4.75 -10.41
C LYS A 14 4.44 -6.18 -9.88
N GLN A 15 4.83 -6.42 -8.64
CA GLN A 15 4.68 -7.74 -8.01
C GLN A 15 3.22 -8.17 -7.89
N ASN A 16 2.31 -7.21 -7.92
CA ASN A 16 0.88 -7.47 -7.80
C ASN A 16 0.14 -7.27 -9.13
N GLY A 17 0.86 -7.30 -10.24
CA GLY A 17 0.26 -7.24 -11.58
C GLY A 17 -0.25 -5.87 -11.98
N LYS A 18 0.23 -4.81 -11.32
CA LYS A 18 -0.17 -3.45 -11.61
C LYS A 18 1.00 -2.64 -12.14
N SER A 19 0.68 -1.52 -12.78
CA SER A 19 1.69 -0.59 -13.26
C SER A 19 1.34 0.81 -12.76
N LEU A 20 2.24 1.76 -12.99
CA LEU A 20 1.97 3.14 -12.61
C LEU A 20 0.79 3.73 -13.38
N ALA A 21 0.48 3.19 -14.56
CA ALA A 21 -0.70 3.63 -15.32
C ALA A 21 -2.02 3.25 -14.64
N ASP A 22 -1.99 2.28 -13.73
CA ASP A 22 -3.17 1.85 -12.98
C ASP A 22 -3.44 2.71 -11.74
N VAL A 23 -2.50 3.59 -11.38
CA VAL A 23 -2.65 4.46 -10.21
C VAL A 23 -3.49 5.66 -10.57
N GLU A 24 -4.51 5.92 -9.77
CA GLU A 24 -5.40 7.08 -9.94
C GLU A 24 -4.93 8.29 -9.14
N TRP A 25 -4.46 8.05 -7.93
CA TRP A 25 -3.92 9.13 -7.10
C TRP A 25 -3.08 8.56 -5.96
N VAL A 26 -2.30 9.42 -5.34
CA VAL A 26 -1.50 9.11 -4.16
C VAL A 26 -1.78 10.20 -3.13
N GLY A 27 -1.80 9.86 -1.86
CA GLY A 27 -2.02 10.90 -0.86
C GLY A 27 -2.40 10.38 0.49
N ILE A 28 -3.11 11.22 1.23
CA ILE A 28 -3.59 10.91 2.57
C ILE A 28 -5.10 10.90 2.53
N LYS A 29 -5.68 9.75 2.81
CA LYS A 29 -7.12 9.52 2.72
C LYS A 29 -7.89 10.59 3.49
N ASN A 30 -8.90 11.16 2.84
CA ASN A 30 -9.78 12.20 3.39
C ASN A 30 -9.05 13.50 3.77
N ASN A 31 -7.86 13.72 3.21
CA ASN A 31 -7.09 14.92 3.52
C ASN A 31 -6.56 15.61 2.26
N SER A 32 -5.66 14.95 1.53
CA SER A 32 -4.98 15.56 0.40
C SER A 32 -4.51 14.51 -0.58
N TYR A 33 -4.25 14.93 -1.82
CA TYR A 33 -3.75 14.00 -2.81
C TYR A 33 -2.71 14.64 -3.70
N TYR A 34 -1.94 13.78 -4.34
CA TYR A 34 -0.99 14.11 -5.41
C TYR A 34 -1.38 13.32 -6.65
N THR A 35 -1.05 13.85 -7.82
CA THR A 35 -1.04 13.02 -9.02
C THR A 35 0.12 12.04 -8.91
N TRP A 36 0.11 10.98 -9.73
CA TRP A 36 1.25 10.06 -9.75
C TRP A 36 2.55 10.80 -10.09
N GLU A 37 2.47 11.71 -11.06
CA GLU A 37 3.65 12.46 -11.51
C GLU A 37 4.23 13.31 -10.38
N GLU A 38 3.39 13.95 -9.59
CA GLU A 38 3.84 14.73 -8.44
C GLU A 38 4.47 13.86 -7.37
N PHE A 39 3.86 12.70 -7.10
CA PHE A 39 4.42 11.74 -6.16
C PHE A 39 5.77 11.23 -6.66
N GLU A 40 5.84 10.84 -7.94
CA GLU A 40 7.07 10.33 -8.54
C GLU A 40 8.22 11.31 -8.39
N GLU A 41 7.95 12.59 -8.66
CA GLU A 41 8.97 13.64 -8.60
C GLU A 41 9.55 13.78 -7.20
N GLN A 42 8.73 13.63 -6.19
CA GLN A 42 9.18 13.73 -4.80
C GLN A 42 9.77 12.43 -4.28
N ALA A 43 9.11 11.31 -4.58
CA ALA A 43 9.51 10.01 -4.03
C ALA A 43 10.86 9.53 -4.56
N LYS A 44 11.24 9.93 -5.77
CA LYS A 44 12.54 9.53 -6.32
C LYS A 44 13.70 10.03 -5.50
N CYS A 45 13.49 11.07 -4.70
CA CYS A 45 14.51 11.67 -3.85
C CYS A 45 14.44 11.18 -2.40
N VAL A 46 13.51 10.27 -2.10
CA VAL A 46 13.33 9.77 -0.73
C VAL A 46 14.03 8.43 -0.56
N GLU A 47 15.10 8.45 0.24
CA GLU A 47 15.82 7.24 0.64
C GLU A 47 15.59 7.07 2.13
N TYR A 48 15.21 5.87 2.56
CA TYR A 48 14.94 5.64 3.97
C TYR A 48 15.37 4.23 4.38
N ASP A 49 15.56 4.04 5.70
CA ASP A 49 15.93 2.74 6.25
C ASP A 49 14.65 2.02 6.69
N ALA A 50 14.31 0.96 5.97
CA ALA A 50 13.06 0.23 6.19
C ALA A 50 13.15 -0.77 7.34
N ASP A 51 14.35 -0.99 7.90
CA ASP A 51 14.57 -2.10 8.84
C ASP A 51 14.85 -1.70 10.27
N TYR A 52 15.15 -0.43 10.53
CA TYR A 52 15.58 -0.02 11.84
C TYR A 52 14.96 1.29 12.30
N GLY A 53 14.79 1.37 13.61
CA GLY A 53 14.47 2.62 14.27
C GLY A 53 13.01 2.97 14.15
N PHE A 54 12.76 4.23 13.85
CA PHE A 54 11.41 4.77 13.79
C PHE A 54 10.87 4.71 12.37
N GLU A 55 9.56 4.66 12.25
CA GLU A 55 8.91 4.82 10.96
C GLU A 55 9.33 6.14 10.33
N GLU A 56 9.77 6.10 9.08
CA GLU A 56 10.21 7.31 8.38
C GLU A 56 9.20 7.78 7.34
N ILE A 57 8.38 6.88 6.81
CA ILE A 57 7.36 7.24 5.84
C ILE A 57 6.02 7.39 6.56
N ASP A 58 5.30 8.46 6.26
CA ASP A 58 4.00 8.71 6.89
C ASP A 58 3.08 7.51 6.69
N ARG A 59 2.61 6.93 7.79
CA ARG A 59 1.76 5.75 7.78
C ARG A 59 0.44 5.99 7.06
N ARG A 60 0.00 7.23 6.98
CA ARG A 60 -1.28 7.57 6.36
C ARG A 60 -1.20 7.61 4.83
N LEU A 61 0.02 7.58 4.28
CA LEU A 61 0.21 7.63 2.83
C LEU A 61 -0.37 6.40 2.15
N VAL A 62 -1.15 6.60 1.10
CA VAL A 62 -1.74 5.53 0.31
C VAL A 62 -1.51 5.78 -1.17
N VAL A 63 -1.44 4.70 -1.94
CA VAL A 63 -1.41 4.73 -3.40
C VAL A 63 -2.69 4.03 -3.85
N VAL A 64 -3.54 4.70 -4.61
CA VAL A 64 -4.89 4.21 -4.89
C VAL A 64 -5.09 4.02 -6.39
N GLY A 65 -5.57 2.85 -6.77
CA GLY A 65 -6.04 2.54 -8.11
C GLY A 65 -7.55 2.32 -8.12
N LYS A 66 -8.06 1.81 -9.22
CA LYS A 66 -9.50 1.63 -9.38
C LYS A 66 -10.10 0.62 -8.41
N ASP A 67 -9.41 -0.50 -8.21
CA ASP A 67 -9.92 -1.60 -7.39
C ASP A 67 -8.88 -2.12 -6.40
N PHE A 68 -7.83 -1.36 -6.20
CA PHE A 68 -6.75 -1.73 -5.27
C PHE A 68 -6.17 -0.49 -4.62
N TRP A 69 -5.40 -0.70 -3.56
CA TRP A 69 -4.59 0.36 -2.97
C TRP A 69 -3.37 -0.23 -2.28
N LEU A 70 -2.37 0.61 -2.09
CA LEU A 70 -1.22 0.30 -1.26
C LEU A 70 -1.31 1.14 -0.01
N GLU A 71 -1.09 0.53 1.14
CA GLU A 71 -1.01 1.26 2.40
C GLU A 71 0.25 0.88 3.15
N ARG A 72 0.71 1.76 4.02
CA ARG A 72 1.92 1.53 4.78
C ARG A 72 1.64 0.58 5.94
N TYR A 73 2.60 -0.28 6.20
CA TYR A 73 2.57 -1.20 7.33
C TYR A 73 3.92 -1.19 8.02
N GLU A 74 3.92 -1.36 9.34
CA GLU A 74 5.13 -1.36 10.13
C GLU A 74 5.05 -2.49 11.16
N TYR A 75 6.18 -3.15 11.38
CA TYR A 75 6.28 -4.17 12.41
C TYR A 75 7.71 -4.19 12.93
N ASP A 76 7.86 -3.93 14.22
CA ASP A 76 9.15 -4.03 14.93
C ASP A 76 10.28 -3.26 14.23
N GLY A 77 9.98 -2.05 13.79
CA GLY A 77 10.95 -1.17 13.15
C GLY A 77 11.08 -1.33 11.65
N SER A 78 10.50 -2.37 11.07
CA SER A 78 10.47 -2.55 9.63
C SER A 78 9.19 -1.94 9.06
N GLU A 79 9.27 -1.35 7.88
CA GLU A 79 8.09 -0.77 7.24
C GLU A 79 8.09 -1.07 5.76
N TRP A 80 6.89 -1.19 5.19
CA TRP A 80 6.75 -1.55 3.78
C TRP A 80 5.35 -1.22 3.28
N TRP A 81 5.14 -1.42 1.95
CA TRP A 81 3.82 -1.31 1.34
C TRP A 81 3.06 -2.64 1.43
N GLU A 82 1.78 -2.56 1.82
CA GLU A 82 0.86 -3.70 1.74
C GLU A 82 -0.10 -3.47 0.58
N PHE A 83 -0.30 -4.50 -0.24
CA PHE A 83 -1.24 -4.42 -1.37
C PHE A 83 -2.61 -4.92 -0.91
N LYS A 84 -3.63 -4.12 -1.14
CA LYS A 84 -5.01 -4.42 -0.74
C LYS A 84 -5.95 -4.31 -1.93
N THR A 85 -6.98 -5.14 -1.93
CA THR A 85 -8.03 -5.08 -2.94
C THR A 85 -9.40 -5.15 -2.27
N LEU A 86 -10.42 -4.66 -2.97
CA LEU A 86 -11.78 -4.81 -2.51
C LEU A 86 -12.20 -6.28 -2.67
N PRO A 87 -12.74 -6.90 -1.61
CA PRO A 87 -13.24 -8.27 -1.74
C PRO A 87 -14.40 -8.33 -2.70
N THR A 88 -14.44 -9.38 -3.49
CA THR A 88 -15.55 -9.65 -4.38
C THR A 88 -16.57 -10.53 -3.63
N LYS A 89 -17.83 -10.16 -3.68
CA LYS A 89 -18.88 -10.96 -3.07
C LYS A 89 -18.97 -12.32 -3.77
N PRO A 90 -18.79 -13.42 -3.02
CA PRO A 90 -18.90 -14.76 -3.63
C PRO A 90 -20.31 -15.07 -4.12
N ILE A 91 -20.41 -16.04 -5.00
CA ILE A 91 -21.70 -16.50 -5.52
C ILE A 91 -22.42 -17.36 -4.48
N LEU A 92 -21.65 -18.17 -3.77
CA LEU A 92 -22.22 -19.10 -2.80
C LEU A 92 -22.63 -18.39 -1.51
N LYS A 93 -23.91 -18.44 -1.20
CA LYS A 93 -24.43 -17.94 0.05
C LYS A 93 -24.47 -19.07 1.08
N VAL A 94 -23.97 -18.81 2.27
CA VAL A 94 -24.05 -19.78 3.37
C VAL A 94 -24.79 -19.16 4.54
N ASP A 95 -25.36 -20.00 5.39
CA ASP A 95 -26.19 -19.53 6.49
C ASP A 95 -25.48 -19.53 7.84
N LYS A 96 -24.40 -20.28 7.96
CA LYS A 96 -23.75 -20.51 9.25
C LYS A 96 -22.36 -19.91 9.27
N LEU A 97 -22.01 -19.21 10.33
CA LEU A 97 -20.68 -18.67 10.51
C LEU A 97 -19.66 -19.78 10.79
N PRO A 98 -18.48 -19.70 10.14
CA PRO A 98 -17.39 -20.62 10.49
C PRO A 98 -16.75 -20.16 11.81
N ILE A 99 -16.91 -20.96 12.84
CA ILE A 99 -16.35 -20.67 14.17
C ILE A 99 -15.25 -21.70 14.45
N LEU A 100 -14.02 -21.21 14.59
CA LEU A 100 -12.86 -22.09 14.72
C LEU A 100 -12.75 -22.75 16.09
N ASN A 101 -13.28 -22.13 17.14
CA ASN A 101 -13.20 -22.64 18.52
C ASN A 101 -14.58 -23.02 19.05
N GLU A 102 -15.28 -23.82 18.29
CA GLU A 102 -16.59 -24.26 18.64
C GLU A 102 -16.51 -25.57 19.46
N TRP A 103 -16.90 -25.52 20.72
CA TRP A 103 -17.05 -26.68 21.58
C TRP A 103 -18.03 -26.40 22.71
#